data_c0ddffaa3df376af786cf3f369a97b13
#
_entry.id   c0ddffaa3df376af786cf3f369a97b13
#
_cell.length_a   1.000
_cell.length_b   1.000
_cell.length_c   1.000
_cell.angle_alpha   90.00
_cell.angle_beta   90.00
_cell.angle_gamma   90.00
#
_symmetry.space_group_name_H-M   'P 1'
#
loop_
_entity.id
_entity.type
_entity.pdbx_description
1 polymer ?
#
loop_
_entity_poly.entity_id
_entity_poly.type
_entity_poly.pdbx_seq_one_letter_code
_entity_poly.pdbx_strand_id
1 'polypeptide(L)'
;ETIPKPKKLDAIINQQPVFAANAYAEVLLADKQVPNALISSFIVTIPATIIPITIAAFAAYAFSWMQFPGRDWIFIIVVCLMVVPTQLAFLPILKGFSGVASWATALNELLTDCEATSSCQVPSKSFATLWVTHTAFGLPLAIYLLRNYIVGLPRELLQSARIDGASHLQIFTKIIVPLSVPALASYSIFQFLWVWNDLL
;
A
#
# COMPACT_ATOMS: atom_id res chain seq x y z
N GLU A 1 -23.83 -16.78 -59.37
CA GLU A 1 -22.56 -16.66 -58.61
C GLU A 1 -22.89 -16.25 -57.18
N THR A 2 -22.98 -17.23 -56.28
CA THR A 2 -23.29 -16.99 -54.87
C THR A 2 -22.01 -16.56 -54.14
N ILE A 3 -21.98 -15.32 -53.70
CA ILE A 3 -20.89 -14.77 -52.88
C ILE A 3 -20.76 -15.63 -51.57
N PRO A 4 -19.64 -16.26 -51.30
CA PRO A 4 -19.48 -17.05 -50.06
C PRO A 4 -19.53 -16.11 -48.85
N LYS A 5 -20.52 -16.32 -47.98
CA LYS A 5 -20.60 -15.59 -46.70
C LYS A 5 -19.31 -15.79 -45.89
N PRO A 6 -18.69 -14.74 -45.42
CA PRO A 6 -17.49 -14.88 -44.63
C PRO A 6 -17.82 -15.63 -43.34
N LYS A 7 -17.16 -16.77 -43.12
CA LYS A 7 -17.28 -17.63 -41.89
C LYS A 7 -17.15 -16.87 -40.57
N LYS A 8 -16.58 -15.68 -40.61
CA LYS A 8 -16.51 -14.77 -39.46
C LYS A 8 -17.85 -14.15 -39.05
N LEU A 9 -18.79 -13.95 -39.97
CA LEU A 9 -20.06 -13.29 -39.68
C LEU A 9 -20.98 -14.21 -38.87
N ASP A 10 -21.03 -15.51 -39.22
CA ASP A 10 -21.84 -16.49 -38.50
C ASP A 10 -21.28 -16.75 -37.08
N ALA A 11 -19.96 -16.62 -36.88
CA ALA A 11 -19.33 -16.68 -35.56
C ALA A 11 -19.66 -15.47 -34.71
N ILE A 12 -19.88 -14.29 -35.29
CA ILE A 12 -20.28 -13.07 -34.56
C ILE A 12 -21.78 -13.08 -34.23
N ILE A 13 -22.61 -13.60 -35.11
CA ILE A 13 -24.07 -13.65 -34.94
C ILE A 13 -24.49 -14.74 -33.97
N ASN A 14 -23.74 -15.85 -33.89
CA ASN A 14 -23.98 -16.95 -32.94
C ASN A 14 -23.25 -16.77 -31.58
N GLN A 15 -22.57 -15.67 -31.36
CA GLN A 15 -22.16 -15.28 -30.02
C GLN A 15 -23.43 -14.85 -29.25
N GLN A 16 -24.20 -15.84 -28.83
CA GLN A 16 -25.04 -15.61 -27.64
C GLN A 16 -24.11 -15.09 -26.55
N PRO A 17 -24.51 -14.08 -25.75
CA PRO A 17 -23.78 -13.73 -24.55
C PRO A 17 -23.89 -14.94 -23.61
N VAL A 18 -23.02 -15.90 -23.82
CA VAL A 18 -22.75 -16.93 -22.81
C VAL A 18 -22.21 -16.14 -21.66
N PHE A 19 -23.07 -15.86 -20.69
CA PHE A 19 -22.69 -15.24 -19.43
C PHE A 19 -21.53 -16.06 -18.91
N ALA A 20 -20.42 -15.48 -18.93
CA ALA A 20 -19.08 -15.93 -19.10
C ALA A 20 -18.47 -16.61 -17.87
N ALA A 21 -19.20 -17.39 -17.11
CA ALA A 21 -18.60 -18.29 -16.13
C ALA A 21 -17.60 -19.26 -16.82
N ASN A 22 -17.92 -19.73 -18.02
CA ASN A 22 -17.04 -20.60 -18.80
C ASN A 22 -15.80 -19.86 -19.32
N ALA A 23 -15.92 -18.58 -19.74
CA ALA A 23 -14.78 -17.79 -20.18
C ALA A 23 -13.83 -17.46 -19.01
N TYR A 24 -14.36 -17.17 -17.82
CA TYR A 24 -13.53 -17.01 -16.62
C TYR A 24 -12.87 -18.32 -16.20
N ALA A 25 -13.58 -19.44 -16.24
CA ALA A 25 -13.02 -20.75 -15.96
C ALA A 25 -11.91 -21.12 -16.97
N GLU A 26 -12.12 -20.85 -18.24
CA GLU A 26 -11.14 -21.11 -19.30
C GLU A 26 -9.87 -20.28 -19.09
N VAL A 27 -9.98 -18.97 -18.83
CA VAL A 27 -8.84 -18.07 -18.56
C VAL A 27 -8.11 -18.45 -17.28
N LEU A 28 -8.84 -18.80 -16.21
CA LEU A 28 -8.23 -19.13 -14.92
C LEU A 28 -7.63 -20.54 -14.87
N LEU A 29 -8.16 -21.50 -15.66
CA LEU A 29 -7.73 -22.90 -15.61
C LEU A 29 -6.80 -23.28 -16.77
N ALA A 30 -6.92 -22.64 -17.95
CA ALA A 30 -6.12 -22.96 -19.11
C ALA A 30 -4.72 -22.32 -19.07
N ASP A 31 -4.59 -21.12 -18.49
CA ASP A 31 -3.31 -20.42 -18.38
C ASP A 31 -2.92 -20.20 -16.92
N LYS A 32 -1.83 -20.85 -16.48
CA LYS A 32 -1.26 -20.67 -15.13
C LYS A 32 -0.71 -19.27 -14.88
N GLN A 33 -0.54 -18.44 -15.91
CA GLN A 33 0.00 -17.08 -15.75
C GLN A 33 -1.00 -16.18 -15.03
N VAL A 34 -2.30 -16.29 -15.33
CA VAL A 34 -3.34 -15.46 -14.71
C VAL A 34 -3.51 -15.70 -13.19
N PRO A 35 -3.62 -16.96 -12.72
CA PRO A 35 -3.65 -17.22 -11.28
C PRO A 35 -2.39 -16.74 -10.56
N ASN A 36 -1.20 -16.92 -11.15
CA ASN A 36 0.04 -16.46 -10.55
C ASN A 36 0.10 -14.92 -10.49
N ALA A 37 -0.38 -14.22 -11.52
CA ALA A 37 -0.46 -12.77 -11.53
C ALA A 37 -1.43 -12.26 -10.45
N LEU A 38 -2.59 -12.90 -10.27
CA LEU A 38 -3.54 -12.55 -9.20
C LEU A 38 -2.93 -12.74 -7.82
N ILE A 39 -2.25 -13.86 -7.57
CA ILE A 39 -1.56 -14.12 -6.30
C ILE A 39 -0.50 -13.04 -6.04
N SER A 40 0.31 -12.69 -7.05
CA SER A 40 1.32 -11.64 -6.94
C SER A 40 0.69 -10.28 -6.63
N SER A 41 -0.46 -9.94 -7.23
CA SER A 41 -1.20 -8.72 -6.93
C SER A 41 -1.65 -8.67 -5.47
N PHE A 42 -2.15 -9.78 -4.90
CA PHE A 42 -2.49 -9.84 -3.47
C PHE A 42 -1.27 -9.73 -2.57
N ILE A 43 -0.16 -10.40 -2.92
CA ILE A 43 1.10 -10.33 -2.16
C ILE A 43 1.63 -8.89 -2.10
N VAL A 44 1.45 -8.10 -3.15
CA VAL A 44 1.84 -6.68 -3.15
C VAL A 44 0.82 -5.83 -2.40
N THR A 45 -0.46 -5.95 -2.74
CA THR A 45 -1.49 -5.01 -2.30
C THR A 45 -1.82 -5.11 -0.82
N ILE A 46 -1.88 -6.32 -0.25
CA ILE A 46 -2.25 -6.49 1.16
C ILE A 46 -1.23 -5.84 2.09
N PRO A 47 0.09 -6.13 2.01
CA PRO A 47 1.06 -5.45 2.86
C PRO A 47 1.19 -3.95 2.56
N ALA A 48 1.13 -3.55 1.28
CA ALA A 48 1.18 -2.15 0.88
C ALA A 48 -0.06 -1.33 1.33
N THR A 49 -1.11 -2.01 1.79
CA THR A 49 -2.28 -1.39 2.44
C THR A 49 -2.13 -1.37 3.95
N ILE A 50 -1.77 -2.50 4.57
CA ILE A 50 -1.72 -2.65 6.03
C ILE A 50 -0.59 -1.84 6.66
N ILE A 51 0.61 -1.84 6.03
CA ILE A 51 1.79 -1.18 6.58
C ILE A 51 1.57 0.33 6.73
N PRO A 52 1.20 1.09 5.67
CA PRO A 52 1.00 2.53 5.80
C PRO A 52 -0.13 2.90 6.76
N ILE A 53 -1.22 2.14 6.82
CA ILE A 53 -2.34 2.39 7.74
C ILE A 53 -1.89 2.23 9.18
N THR A 54 -1.14 1.17 9.48
CA THR A 54 -0.63 0.92 10.83
C THR A 54 0.29 2.04 11.28
N ILE A 55 1.27 2.41 10.46
CA ILE A 55 2.20 3.50 10.76
C ILE A 55 1.46 4.83 10.90
N ALA A 56 0.53 5.11 9.97
CA ALA A 56 -0.24 6.35 9.99
C ALA A 56 -1.16 6.46 11.19
N ALA A 57 -1.74 5.37 11.69
CA ALA A 57 -2.58 5.37 12.90
C ALA A 57 -1.78 5.80 14.12
N PHE A 58 -0.56 5.27 14.32
CA PHE A 58 0.33 5.70 15.39
C PHE A 58 0.77 7.15 15.23
N ALA A 59 1.18 7.54 14.01
CA ALA A 59 1.60 8.91 13.73
C ALA A 59 0.46 9.90 13.93
N ALA A 60 -0.74 9.60 13.44
CA ALA A 60 -1.91 10.44 13.59
C ALA A 60 -2.31 10.63 15.07
N TYR A 61 -2.22 9.58 15.88
CA TYR A 61 -2.41 9.68 17.32
C TYR A 61 -1.36 10.58 17.96
N ALA A 62 -0.08 10.41 17.62
CA ALA A 62 0.99 11.24 18.15
C ALA A 62 0.79 12.72 17.76
N PHE A 63 0.49 13.03 16.52
CA PHE A 63 0.22 14.39 16.05
C PHE A 63 -1.07 15.00 16.63
N SER A 64 -2.03 14.19 17.07
CA SER A 64 -3.29 14.69 17.63
C SER A 64 -3.20 14.94 19.13
N TRP A 65 -2.59 14.03 19.89
CA TRP A 65 -2.72 13.97 21.35
C TRP A 65 -1.41 14.04 22.13
N MET A 66 -0.27 13.86 21.49
CA MET A 66 1.02 14.01 22.14
C MET A 66 1.58 15.41 21.89
N GLN A 67 2.22 15.98 22.91
CA GLN A 67 2.91 17.26 22.81
C GLN A 67 4.41 16.99 22.73
N PHE A 68 5.01 17.31 21.61
CA PHE A 68 6.45 17.24 21.39
C PHE A 68 6.94 18.45 20.59
N PRO A 69 8.19 18.87 20.77
CA PRO A 69 8.73 20.03 20.06
C PRO A 69 8.75 19.74 18.54
N GLY A 70 8.31 20.73 17.75
CA GLY A 70 8.31 20.62 16.29
C GLY A 70 7.12 19.85 15.68
N ARG A 71 6.14 19.38 16.50
CA ARG A 71 4.99 18.61 16.02
C ARG A 71 4.31 19.24 14.80
N ASP A 72 4.00 20.50 14.86
CA ASP A 72 3.24 21.19 13.83
C ASP A 72 4.09 21.39 12.55
N TRP A 73 5.38 21.66 12.71
CA TRP A 73 6.30 21.73 11.57
C TRP A 73 6.47 20.39 10.84
N ILE A 74 6.64 19.30 11.60
CA ILE A 74 6.74 17.97 11.02
C ILE A 74 5.44 17.61 10.29
N PHE A 75 4.28 17.94 10.88
CA PHE A 75 3.00 17.70 10.22
C PHE A 75 2.85 18.50 8.93
N ILE A 76 3.27 19.78 8.91
CA ILE A 76 3.27 20.59 7.69
C ILE A 76 4.17 19.97 6.62
N ILE A 77 5.36 19.50 6.97
CA ILE A 77 6.27 18.81 6.03
C ILE A 77 5.59 17.57 5.45
N VAL A 78 4.95 16.75 6.30
CA VAL A 78 4.21 15.56 5.84
C VAL A 78 3.12 15.94 4.85
N VAL A 79 2.35 17.00 5.12
CA VAL A 79 1.30 17.48 4.20
C VAL A 79 1.92 18.01 2.89
N CYS A 80 3.04 18.72 2.96
CA CYS A 80 3.73 19.21 1.76
C CYS A 80 4.20 18.06 0.84
N LEU A 81 4.55 16.90 1.40
CA LEU A 81 4.93 15.74 0.60
C LEU A 81 3.79 15.21 -0.29
N MET A 82 2.52 15.48 0.05
CA MET A 82 1.38 15.12 -0.80
C MET A 82 1.36 15.85 -2.14
N VAL A 83 2.03 17.00 -2.24
CA VAL A 83 2.08 17.80 -3.47
C VAL A 83 3.06 17.22 -4.50
N VAL A 84 3.96 16.33 -4.07
CA VAL A 84 4.96 15.72 -4.96
C VAL A 84 4.27 14.74 -5.91
N PRO A 85 4.29 14.98 -7.24
CA PRO A 85 3.72 14.04 -8.20
C PRO A 85 4.47 12.71 -8.17
N THR A 86 3.75 11.61 -7.97
CA THR A 86 4.34 10.25 -7.89
C THR A 86 5.15 9.90 -9.13
N GLN A 87 4.69 10.34 -10.32
CA GLN A 87 5.37 10.09 -11.59
C GLN A 87 6.77 10.70 -11.65
N LEU A 88 6.99 11.88 -11.04
CA LEU A 88 8.32 12.51 -11.01
C LEU A 88 9.26 11.81 -10.03
N ALA A 89 8.72 11.23 -8.98
CA ALA A 89 9.51 10.54 -7.95
C ALA A 89 9.95 9.12 -8.39
N PHE A 90 9.33 8.54 -9.42
CA PHE A 90 9.58 7.17 -9.86
C PHE A 90 11.04 6.91 -10.23
N LEU A 91 11.63 7.73 -11.12
CA LEU A 91 13.03 7.56 -11.54
C LEU A 91 14.05 7.74 -10.40
N PRO A 92 13.93 8.76 -9.53
CA PRO A 92 14.79 8.88 -8.35
C PRO A 92 14.68 7.70 -7.40
N ILE A 93 13.49 7.17 -7.18
CA ILE A 93 13.25 6.02 -6.29
C ILE A 93 13.90 4.75 -6.83
N LEU A 94 13.74 4.46 -8.13
CA LEU A 94 14.42 3.31 -8.74
C LEU A 94 15.94 3.37 -8.59
N LYS A 95 16.53 4.56 -8.82
CA LYS A 95 17.98 4.78 -8.60
C LYS A 95 18.35 4.64 -7.13
N GLY A 96 17.50 5.14 -6.23
CA GLY A 96 17.69 4.99 -4.79
C GLY A 96 17.74 3.52 -4.35
N PHE A 97 16.76 2.73 -4.79
CA PHE A 97 16.74 1.30 -4.46
C PHE A 97 17.91 0.52 -5.06
N SER A 98 18.35 0.83 -6.28
CA SER A 98 19.53 0.21 -6.86
C SER A 98 20.81 0.56 -6.08
N GLY A 99 20.94 1.81 -5.61
CA GLY A 99 22.03 2.25 -4.75
C GLY A 99 22.01 1.56 -3.37
N VAL A 100 20.83 1.45 -2.74
CA VAL A 100 20.68 0.74 -1.46
C VAL A 100 20.99 -0.76 -1.63
N ALA A 101 20.52 -1.36 -2.71
CA ALA A 101 20.78 -2.78 -2.99
C ALA A 101 22.29 -3.05 -3.18
N SER A 102 23.00 -2.20 -3.92
CA SER A 102 24.43 -2.33 -4.10
C SER A 102 25.21 -2.17 -2.80
N TRP A 103 24.84 -1.21 -1.96
CA TRP A 103 25.42 -1.02 -0.64
C TRP A 103 25.13 -2.19 0.30
N ALA A 104 23.89 -2.71 0.30
CA ALA A 104 23.51 -3.88 1.10
C ALA A 104 24.23 -5.15 0.64
N THR A 105 24.46 -5.33 -0.66
CA THR A 105 25.27 -6.42 -1.20
C THR A 105 26.73 -6.31 -0.73
N ALA A 106 27.33 -5.12 -0.80
CA ALA A 106 28.69 -4.89 -0.32
C ALA A 106 28.85 -5.16 1.19
N LEU A 107 27.84 -4.80 1.99
CA LEU A 107 27.83 -5.15 3.42
C LEU A 107 27.71 -6.67 3.63
N ASN A 108 26.88 -7.34 2.86
CA ASN A 108 26.69 -8.77 2.98
C ASN A 108 27.97 -9.54 2.61
N GLU A 109 28.67 -9.11 1.57
CA GLU A 109 30.01 -9.63 1.21
C GLU A 109 31.05 -9.44 2.33
N LEU A 110 31.01 -8.25 2.97
CA LEU A 110 31.96 -7.94 4.06
C LEU A 110 31.68 -8.75 5.35
N LEU A 111 30.38 -9.00 5.66
CA LEU A 111 29.99 -9.64 6.92
C LEU A 111 29.92 -11.17 6.86
N THR A 112 29.78 -11.76 5.67
CA THR A 112 29.47 -13.19 5.51
C THR A 112 30.51 -13.98 4.72
N ASP A 113 31.65 -13.35 4.33
CA ASP A 113 32.66 -13.95 3.42
C ASP A 113 32.03 -14.60 2.16
N CYS A 114 30.88 -14.07 1.75
CA CYS A 114 30.13 -14.59 0.65
C CYS A 114 30.76 -14.08 -0.64
N GLU A 115 31.40 -14.95 -1.41
CA GLU A 115 31.90 -14.59 -2.74
C GLU A 115 30.72 -14.06 -3.60
N ALA A 116 31.00 -13.11 -4.51
CA ALA A 116 30.02 -12.40 -5.35
C ALA A 116 29.24 -13.33 -6.30
N THR A 117 28.60 -14.35 -5.75
CA THR A 117 27.68 -15.25 -6.44
C THR A 117 26.27 -14.66 -6.43
N SER A 118 25.44 -15.07 -7.36
CA SER A 118 24.05 -14.63 -7.50
C SER A 118 23.20 -14.75 -6.21
N SER A 119 23.63 -15.62 -5.29
CA SER A 119 22.98 -15.87 -4.00
C SER A 119 23.20 -14.76 -2.95
N CYS A 120 24.24 -13.96 -3.11
CA CYS A 120 24.60 -12.88 -2.17
C CYS A 120 24.08 -11.51 -2.57
N GLN A 121 23.58 -11.37 -3.79
CA GLN A 121 23.09 -10.11 -4.29
C GLN A 121 21.71 -9.78 -3.68
N VAL A 122 21.60 -8.60 -3.08
CA VAL A 122 20.30 -8.07 -2.63
C VAL A 122 19.53 -7.54 -3.84
N PRO A 123 18.37 -8.11 -4.18
CA PRO A 123 17.63 -7.67 -5.35
C PRO A 123 17.08 -6.27 -5.16
N SER A 124 17.41 -5.36 -6.08
CA SER A 124 16.82 -4.01 -6.12
C SER A 124 15.32 -4.00 -6.49
N LYS A 125 14.87 -5.06 -7.16
CA LYS A 125 13.47 -5.27 -7.55
C LYS A 125 12.93 -6.45 -6.75
N SER A 126 12.23 -6.16 -5.66
CA SER A 126 11.59 -7.16 -4.79
C SER A 126 10.21 -6.68 -4.36
N PHE A 127 9.38 -7.58 -3.86
CA PHE A 127 8.10 -7.18 -3.25
C PHE A 127 8.29 -6.18 -2.10
N ALA A 128 9.38 -6.29 -1.34
CA ALA A 128 9.69 -5.37 -0.26
C ALA A 128 9.90 -3.93 -0.76
N THR A 129 10.58 -3.73 -1.91
CA THR A 129 10.75 -2.40 -2.49
C THR A 129 9.42 -1.79 -2.91
N LEU A 130 8.49 -2.60 -3.46
CA LEU A 130 7.13 -2.16 -3.77
C LEU A 130 6.36 -1.75 -2.50
N TRP A 131 6.40 -2.57 -1.44
CA TRP A 131 5.73 -2.24 -0.17
C TRP A 131 6.25 -0.94 0.44
N VAL A 132 7.56 -0.73 0.44
CA VAL A 132 8.17 0.51 0.96
C VAL A 132 7.77 1.71 0.10
N THR A 133 7.77 1.59 -1.21
CA THR A 133 7.40 2.66 -2.13
C THR A 133 5.94 3.07 -1.94
N HIS A 134 5.00 2.11 -1.99
CA HIS A 134 3.58 2.41 -1.76
C HIS A 134 3.31 2.94 -0.36
N THR A 135 4.06 2.47 0.65
CA THR A 135 3.97 3.01 2.01
C THR A 135 4.43 4.46 2.04
N ALA A 136 5.55 4.78 1.43
CA ALA A 136 6.09 6.15 1.43
C ALA A 136 5.12 7.15 0.78
N PHE A 137 4.48 6.78 -0.33
CA PHE A 137 3.49 7.64 -0.99
C PHE A 137 2.13 7.68 -0.28
N GLY A 138 1.71 6.57 0.32
CA GLY A 138 0.43 6.49 1.04
C GLY A 138 0.44 7.17 2.40
N LEU A 139 1.59 7.19 3.10
CA LEU A 139 1.73 7.71 4.46
C LEU A 139 1.25 9.16 4.63
N PRO A 140 1.63 10.14 3.80
CA PRO A 140 1.23 11.53 4.00
C PRO A 140 -0.29 11.71 4.03
N LEU A 141 -0.99 11.12 3.07
CA LEU A 141 -2.45 11.18 2.98
C LEU A 141 -3.11 10.44 4.15
N ALA A 142 -2.60 9.25 4.51
CA ALA A 142 -3.09 8.46 5.63
C ALA A 142 -3.00 9.25 6.94
N ILE A 143 -1.83 9.82 7.22
CA ILE A 143 -1.60 10.61 8.44
C ILE A 143 -2.53 11.82 8.47
N TYR A 144 -2.67 12.54 7.36
CA TYR A 144 -3.54 13.69 7.26
C TYR A 144 -5.00 13.34 7.56
N LEU A 145 -5.54 12.31 6.88
CA LEU A 145 -6.94 11.91 7.05
C LEU A 145 -7.22 11.38 8.47
N LEU A 146 -6.36 10.48 8.96
CA LEU A 146 -6.55 9.89 10.28
C LEU A 146 -6.38 10.92 11.39
N ARG A 147 -5.41 11.86 11.27
CA ARG A 147 -5.25 12.94 12.24
C ARG A 147 -6.49 13.82 12.29
N ASN A 148 -7.03 14.23 11.15
CA ASN A 148 -8.23 15.07 11.12
C ASN A 148 -9.42 14.36 11.75
N TYR A 149 -9.56 13.07 11.56
CA TYR A 149 -10.60 12.27 12.21
C TYR A 149 -10.39 12.18 13.73
N ILE A 150 -9.17 11.85 14.15
CA ILE A 150 -8.82 11.66 15.58
C ILE A 150 -8.96 12.97 16.38
N VAL A 151 -8.62 14.13 15.78
CA VAL A 151 -8.79 15.44 16.41
C VAL A 151 -10.26 15.76 16.66
N GLY A 152 -11.17 15.25 15.82
CA GLY A 152 -12.61 15.42 15.99
C GLY A 152 -13.25 14.56 17.09
N LEU A 153 -12.52 13.64 17.70
CA LEU A 153 -13.05 12.81 18.78
C LEU A 153 -13.24 13.63 20.08
N PRO A 154 -14.27 13.31 20.89
CA PRO A 154 -14.54 14.01 22.15
C PRO A 154 -13.35 13.94 23.11
N ARG A 155 -12.90 15.11 23.58
CA ARG A 155 -11.74 15.21 24.48
C ARG A 155 -12.00 14.61 25.85
N GLU A 156 -13.26 14.61 26.26
CA GLU A 156 -13.70 14.10 27.56
C GLU A 156 -13.38 12.60 27.72
N LEU A 157 -13.50 11.81 26.65
CA LEU A 157 -13.18 10.38 26.66
C LEU A 157 -11.70 10.12 26.95
N LEU A 158 -10.81 10.97 26.44
CA LEU A 158 -9.38 10.79 26.65
C LEU A 158 -8.94 11.35 28.01
N GLN A 159 -9.61 12.41 28.47
CA GLN A 159 -9.34 12.97 29.78
C GLN A 159 -9.77 12.02 30.90
N SER A 160 -10.96 11.43 30.82
CA SER A 160 -11.42 10.43 31.78
C SER A 160 -10.49 9.21 31.81
N ALA A 161 -10.09 8.67 30.66
CA ALA A 161 -9.15 7.56 30.60
C ALA A 161 -7.78 7.89 31.23
N ARG A 162 -7.31 9.14 31.11
CA ARG A 162 -6.08 9.60 31.79
C ARG A 162 -6.25 9.71 33.32
N ILE A 163 -7.41 10.17 33.77
CA ILE A 163 -7.73 10.23 35.19
C ILE A 163 -7.76 8.81 35.79
N ASP A 164 -8.28 7.84 35.02
CA ASP A 164 -8.28 6.41 35.37
C ASP A 164 -6.88 5.75 35.31
N GLY A 165 -5.83 6.53 34.97
CA GLY A 165 -4.45 6.04 34.94
C GLY A 165 -4.09 5.23 33.68
N ALA A 166 -4.87 5.30 32.60
CA ALA A 166 -4.57 4.58 31.39
C ALA A 166 -3.31 5.12 30.69
N SER A 167 -2.42 4.21 30.28
CA SER A 167 -1.24 4.55 29.50
C SER A 167 -1.59 5.00 28.07
N HIS A 168 -0.69 5.70 27.40
CA HIS A 168 -0.89 6.12 26.01
C HIS A 168 -1.21 4.95 25.06
N LEU A 169 -0.57 3.80 25.26
CA LEU A 169 -0.82 2.61 24.45
C LEU A 169 -2.22 2.03 24.72
N GLN A 170 -2.66 2.03 25.98
CA GLN A 170 -4.00 1.59 26.34
C GLN A 170 -5.09 2.52 25.76
N ILE A 171 -4.89 3.83 25.82
CA ILE A 171 -5.78 4.81 25.20
C ILE A 171 -5.82 4.59 23.69
N PHE A 172 -4.67 4.42 23.04
CA PHE A 172 -4.60 4.18 21.61
C PHE A 172 -5.36 2.91 21.22
N THR A 173 -5.04 1.77 21.83
CA THR A 173 -5.58 0.47 21.40
C THR A 173 -7.03 0.25 21.83
N LYS A 174 -7.44 0.74 23.01
CA LYS A 174 -8.78 0.47 23.56
C LYS A 174 -9.81 1.56 23.26
N ILE A 175 -9.37 2.77 22.91
CA ILE A 175 -10.28 3.90 22.67
C ILE A 175 -10.12 4.42 21.25
N ILE A 176 -8.91 4.87 20.87
CA ILE A 176 -8.72 5.56 19.59
C ILE A 176 -8.92 4.61 18.40
N VAL A 177 -8.28 3.45 18.40
CA VAL A 177 -8.39 2.50 17.27
C VAL A 177 -9.84 2.05 17.07
N PRO A 178 -10.59 1.59 18.08
CA PRO A 178 -11.99 1.21 17.89
C PRO A 178 -12.89 2.34 17.39
N LEU A 179 -12.72 3.55 17.92
CA LEU A 179 -13.48 4.73 17.48
C LEU A 179 -13.08 5.19 16.07
N SER A 180 -11.85 4.90 15.65
CA SER A 180 -11.34 5.28 14.32
C SER A 180 -11.57 4.22 13.24
N VAL A 181 -12.21 3.10 13.57
CA VAL A 181 -12.50 2.02 12.58
C VAL A 181 -13.14 2.53 11.31
N PRO A 182 -14.14 3.44 11.33
CA PRO A 182 -14.72 3.95 10.08
C PRO A 182 -13.71 4.69 9.20
N ALA A 183 -12.84 5.50 9.79
CA ALA A 183 -11.81 6.23 9.07
C ALA A 183 -10.71 5.30 8.54
N LEU A 184 -10.29 4.34 9.38
CA LEU A 184 -9.32 3.31 9.00
C LEU A 184 -9.85 2.46 7.84
N ALA A 185 -11.11 2.02 7.89
CA ALA A 185 -11.73 1.25 6.82
C ALA A 185 -11.83 2.05 5.52
N SER A 186 -12.27 3.30 5.58
CA SER A 186 -12.39 4.17 4.41
C SER A 186 -11.04 4.37 3.72
N TYR A 187 -9.99 4.66 4.50
CA TYR A 187 -8.65 4.80 3.95
C TYR A 187 -8.10 3.45 3.44
N SER A 188 -8.39 2.34 4.11
CA SER A 188 -7.97 1.00 3.68
C SER A 188 -8.50 0.66 2.30
N ILE A 189 -9.78 0.92 2.05
CA ILE A 189 -10.42 0.70 0.75
C ILE A 189 -9.75 1.57 -0.33
N PHE A 190 -9.54 2.85 -0.03
CA PHE A 190 -8.88 3.78 -0.94
C PHE A 190 -7.46 3.33 -1.30
N GLN A 191 -6.65 3.01 -0.28
CA GLN A 191 -5.26 2.57 -0.46
C GLN A 191 -5.18 1.23 -1.20
N PHE A 192 -6.07 0.29 -0.87
CA PHE A 192 -6.15 -1.00 -1.55
C PHE A 192 -6.44 -0.83 -3.03
N LEU A 193 -7.46 -0.03 -3.38
CA LEU A 193 -7.82 0.22 -4.78
C LEU A 193 -6.72 0.97 -5.52
N TRP A 194 -6.04 1.90 -4.85
CA TRP A 194 -4.92 2.62 -5.46
C TRP A 194 -3.78 1.67 -5.81
N VAL A 195 -3.32 0.87 -4.85
CA VAL A 195 -2.23 -0.10 -5.09
C VAL A 195 -2.65 -1.18 -6.09
N TRP A 196 -3.89 -1.66 -6.01
CA TRP A 196 -4.40 -2.69 -6.92
C TRP A 196 -4.43 -2.24 -8.38
N ASN A 197 -4.77 -0.98 -8.64
CA ASN A 197 -4.83 -0.41 -9.97
C ASN A 197 -3.50 0.21 -10.44
N ASP A 198 -2.47 0.20 -9.60
CA ASP A 198 -1.16 0.73 -9.96
C ASP A 198 -0.41 -0.28 -10.85
N LEU A 199 0.10 0.20 -11.99
CA LEU A 199 0.83 -0.59 -12.97
C LEU A 199 2.36 -0.48 -12.79
N LEU A 200 2.82 -0.05 -11.61
CA LEU A 200 4.24 0.10 -11.29
C LEU A 200 5.04 -1.19 -11.37
#